data_92406bac6b5892fe47c2d5b618e3ef41
#
_entry.id   92406bac6b5892fe47c2d5b618e3ef41
#
_cell.length_a   1.000
_cell.length_b   1.000
_cell.length_c   1.000
_cell.angle_alpha   90.00
_cell.angle_beta   90.00
_cell.angle_gamma   90.00
#
_symmetry.space_group_name_H-M   'P 1'
#
loop_
_entity.id
_entity.type
_entity.pdbx_description
1 polymer ?
#
loop_
_entity_poly.entity_id
_entity_poly.type
_entity_poly.pdbx_seq_one_letter_code
_entity_poly.pdbx_strand_id
1 'polypeptide(L)'
;HYTGLMELGMECIDAKQMPVYVLPRMKHFLETNGPWSQLVARKNILIHTLGTDSTVILENNIRVETFTVPHRDEYSETAGFKILTSAKKYLFIPDINKWQTWDKDIIREVKSVDYALLDATFFTNTELPGRKISEVPHPLVTETMDLFKNEDDKTRAKIYFIHFNHTNP
;
A
#
# COMPACT_ATOMS: atom_id res chain seq x y z
N HIS A 1 6.97 -4.17 -4.14
CA HIS A 1 6.13 -5.34 -3.72
C HIS A 1 5.64 -6.18 -4.90
N TYR A 2 5.98 -5.80 -6.14
CA TYR A 2 5.56 -6.51 -7.37
C TYR A 2 6.36 -7.80 -7.65
N THR A 3 7.44 -8.06 -6.92
CA THR A 3 8.26 -9.26 -7.11
C THR A 3 7.48 -10.56 -6.85
N GLY A 4 6.59 -10.56 -5.87
CA GLY A 4 5.74 -11.71 -5.55
C GLY A 4 4.81 -12.16 -6.68
N LEU A 5 4.54 -11.29 -7.68
CA LEU A 5 3.77 -11.67 -8.86
C LEU A 5 4.44 -12.79 -9.66
N MET A 6 5.76 -12.95 -9.55
CA MET A 6 6.49 -14.00 -10.26
C MET A 6 6.03 -15.41 -9.89
N GLU A 7 5.53 -15.59 -8.67
CA GLU A 7 4.99 -16.88 -8.20
C GLU A 7 3.75 -17.32 -9.00
N LEU A 8 3.08 -16.38 -9.69
CA LEU A 8 1.95 -16.66 -10.57
C LEU A 8 2.38 -17.31 -11.90
N GLY A 9 3.68 -17.31 -12.20
CA GLY A 9 4.24 -17.86 -13.43
C GLY A 9 4.23 -19.37 -13.50
N MET A 10 4.54 -19.89 -14.69
CA MET A 10 4.47 -21.31 -14.99
C MET A 10 5.51 -22.14 -14.22
N GLU A 11 6.61 -21.53 -13.78
CA GLU A 11 7.66 -22.20 -13.00
C GLU A 11 7.25 -22.45 -11.54
N CYS A 12 6.14 -21.88 -11.09
CA CYS A 12 5.62 -22.02 -9.75
C CYS A 12 4.17 -22.55 -9.75
N ILE A 13 3.16 -21.68 -9.72
CA ILE A 13 1.74 -22.12 -9.64
C ILE A 13 1.01 -22.14 -11.00
N ASP A 14 1.62 -21.65 -12.05
CA ASP A 14 1.05 -21.56 -13.41
C ASP A 14 -0.40 -21.03 -13.41
N ALA A 15 -0.63 -19.92 -12.73
CA ALA A 15 -1.93 -19.30 -12.62
C ALA A 15 -2.56 -19.05 -13.99
N LYS A 16 -3.89 -19.10 -14.08
CA LYS A 16 -4.60 -18.87 -15.32
C LYS A 16 -5.50 -17.63 -15.17
N GLN A 17 -5.17 -16.58 -15.92
CA GLN A 17 -5.93 -15.33 -15.98
C GLN A 17 -6.25 -14.73 -14.59
N MET A 18 -5.30 -14.83 -13.64
CA MET A 18 -5.48 -14.23 -12.32
C MET A 18 -5.70 -12.72 -12.48
N PRO A 19 -6.83 -12.17 -12.03
CA PRO A 19 -7.10 -10.74 -12.15
C PRO A 19 -6.14 -9.93 -11.28
N VAL A 20 -5.44 -8.98 -11.89
CA VAL A 20 -4.49 -8.09 -11.22
C VAL A 20 -4.89 -6.65 -11.52
N TYR A 21 -5.30 -5.94 -10.49
CA TYR A 21 -5.73 -4.54 -10.58
C TYR A 21 -4.54 -3.63 -10.33
N VAL A 22 -4.23 -2.74 -11.27
CA VAL A 22 -3.03 -1.90 -11.22
C VAL A 22 -3.29 -0.48 -11.74
N LEU A 23 -2.51 0.48 -11.26
CA LEU A 23 -2.47 1.82 -11.78
C LEU A 23 -1.72 1.86 -13.13
N PRO A 24 -1.88 2.91 -13.96
CA PRO A 24 -1.39 2.93 -15.35
C PRO A 24 0.12 2.70 -15.51
N ARG A 25 0.97 3.29 -14.65
CA ARG A 25 2.43 3.10 -14.74
C ARG A 25 2.83 1.69 -14.33
N MET A 26 2.17 1.09 -13.33
CA MET A 26 2.39 -0.31 -12.95
C MET A 26 1.97 -1.24 -14.09
N LYS A 27 0.86 -0.97 -14.78
CA LYS A 27 0.49 -1.72 -15.98
C LYS A 27 1.60 -1.68 -17.01
N HIS A 28 2.06 -0.47 -17.38
CA HIS A 28 3.14 -0.30 -18.34
C HIS A 28 4.40 -1.06 -17.91
N PHE A 29 4.77 -0.95 -16.64
CA PHE A 29 5.92 -1.67 -16.10
C PHE A 29 5.78 -3.19 -16.27
N LEU A 30 4.65 -3.77 -15.91
CA LEU A 30 4.42 -5.23 -16.01
C LEU A 30 4.37 -5.72 -17.47
N GLU A 31 3.87 -4.91 -18.39
CA GLU A 31 3.78 -5.26 -19.82
C GLU A 31 5.11 -5.16 -20.55
N THR A 32 6.02 -4.29 -20.11
CA THR A 32 7.24 -3.96 -20.87
C THR A 32 8.53 -4.49 -20.26
N ASN A 33 8.52 -4.93 -18.99
CA ASN A 33 9.72 -5.39 -18.32
C ASN A 33 9.72 -6.90 -18.09
N GLY A 34 10.78 -7.55 -18.52
CA GLY A 34 11.03 -8.93 -18.10
C GLY A 34 11.47 -9.00 -16.63
N PRO A 35 11.11 -10.08 -15.90
CA PRO A 35 10.35 -11.24 -16.37
C PRO A 35 8.81 -11.09 -16.29
N TRP A 36 8.27 -10.00 -15.71
CA TRP A 36 6.83 -9.82 -15.50
C TRP A 36 6.02 -9.82 -16.80
N SER A 37 6.57 -9.30 -17.90
CA SER A 37 5.89 -9.31 -19.21
C SER A 37 5.55 -10.71 -19.70
N GLN A 38 6.28 -11.74 -19.26
CA GLN A 38 5.94 -13.13 -19.57
C GLN A 38 4.62 -13.56 -18.91
N LEU A 39 4.32 -13.08 -17.69
CA LEU A 39 3.06 -13.39 -17.01
C LEU A 39 1.87 -12.88 -17.81
N VAL A 40 2.01 -11.69 -18.42
CA VAL A 40 1.01 -11.09 -19.29
C VAL A 40 0.88 -11.87 -20.61
N ALA A 41 2.00 -12.10 -21.28
CA ALA A 41 2.04 -12.79 -22.58
C ALA A 41 1.50 -14.24 -22.47
N ARG A 42 1.78 -14.94 -21.39
CA ARG A 42 1.32 -16.32 -21.11
C ARG A 42 -0.09 -16.36 -20.51
N LYS A 43 -0.70 -15.21 -20.26
CA LYS A 43 -2.01 -15.12 -19.61
C LYS A 43 -2.04 -15.77 -18.21
N ASN A 44 -0.92 -15.76 -17.51
CA ASN A 44 -0.91 -16.10 -16.09
C ASN A 44 -1.69 -15.05 -15.30
N ILE A 45 -1.53 -13.77 -15.66
CA ILE A 45 -2.29 -12.65 -15.11
C ILE A 45 -3.14 -11.97 -16.18
N LEU A 46 -4.25 -11.40 -15.74
CA LEU A 46 -5.11 -10.53 -16.53
C LEU A 46 -5.12 -9.14 -15.87
N ILE A 47 -4.53 -8.15 -16.56
CA ILE A 47 -4.40 -6.81 -16.01
C ILE A 47 -5.70 -6.02 -16.18
N HIS A 48 -6.19 -5.48 -15.08
CA HIS A 48 -7.28 -4.51 -15.01
C HIS A 48 -6.71 -3.16 -14.58
N THR A 49 -6.80 -2.18 -15.47
CA THR A 49 -6.26 -0.83 -15.18
C THR A 49 -7.25 -0.05 -14.29
N LEU A 50 -6.73 0.46 -13.18
CA LEU A 50 -7.44 1.37 -12.30
C LEU A 50 -7.09 2.81 -12.65
N GLY A 51 -8.07 3.72 -12.54
CA GLY A 51 -7.76 5.16 -12.49
C GLY A 51 -7.30 5.57 -11.09
N THR A 52 -6.61 6.67 -10.99
CA THR A 52 -6.39 7.36 -9.72
C THR A 52 -7.74 7.79 -9.16
N ASP A 53 -7.95 7.61 -7.86
CA ASP A 53 -9.23 7.87 -7.18
C ASP A 53 -10.43 7.10 -7.78
N SER A 54 -10.17 5.92 -8.35
CA SER A 54 -11.20 5.05 -8.89
C SER A 54 -11.73 4.06 -7.85
N THR A 55 -12.93 3.53 -8.13
CA THR A 55 -13.57 2.51 -7.31
C THR A 55 -13.75 1.23 -8.12
N VAL A 56 -13.34 0.11 -7.54
CA VAL A 56 -13.64 -1.23 -8.06
C VAL A 56 -14.64 -1.90 -7.15
N ILE A 57 -15.63 -2.54 -7.73
CA ILE A 57 -16.56 -3.40 -7.01
C ILE A 57 -16.16 -4.84 -7.29
N LEU A 58 -15.74 -5.53 -6.24
CA LEU A 58 -15.43 -6.94 -6.26
C LEU A 58 -16.65 -7.78 -5.90
N GLU A 59 -16.51 -9.09 -5.93
CA GLU A 59 -17.56 -10.01 -5.48
C GLU A 59 -18.04 -9.70 -4.06
N ASN A 60 -19.26 -10.07 -3.72
CA ASN A 60 -19.89 -9.80 -2.43
C ASN A 60 -20.00 -8.30 -2.07
N ASN A 61 -20.08 -7.44 -3.08
CA ASN A 61 -20.20 -5.98 -2.92
C ASN A 61 -19.06 -5.34 -2.12
N ILE A 62 -17.89 -5.96 -2.12
CA ILE A 62 -16.68 -5.33 -1.58
C ILE A 62 -16.26 -4.21 -2.53
N ARG A 63 -16.23 -2.99 -2.03
CA ARG A 63 -15.78 -1.82 -2.78
C ARG A 63 -14.35 -1.48 -2.37
N VAL A 64 -13.48 -1.30 -3.36
CA VAL A 64 -12.10 -0.88 -3.16
C VAL A 64 -11.89 0.46 -3.85
N GLU A 65 -11.65 1.50 -3.08
CA GLU A 65 -11.30 2.83 -3.56
C GLU A 65 -9.78 2.97 -3.54
N THR A 66 -9.20 3.34 -4.67
CA THR A 66 -7.74 3.55 -4.82
C THR A 66 -7.40 5.03 -4.73
N PHE A 67 -6.28 5.35 -4.14
CA PHE A 67 -5.69 6.69 -4.14
C PHE A 67 -4.17 6.58 -4.16
N THR A 68 -3.50 7.61 -4.64
CA THR A 68 -2.04 7.66 -4.63
C THR A 68 -1.51 8.17 -3.29
N VAL A 69 -0.35 7.67 -2.91
CA VAL A 69 0.42 8.16 -1.76
C VAL A 69 1.83 8.51 -2.21
N PRO A 70 2.46 9.55 -1.64
CA PRO A 70 3.84 9.89 -1.97
C PRO A 70 4.77 8.77 -1.49
N HIS A 71 5.55 8.22 -2.40
CA HIS A 71 6.61 7.26 -2.12
C HIS A 71 7.56 7.20 -3.31
N ARG A 72 8.50 6.25 -3.30
CA ARG A 72 9.35 5.99 -4.46
C ARG A 72 8.51 5.53 -5.64
N ASP A 73 8.47 6.36 -6.67
CA ASP A 73 7.63 6.14 -7.86
C ASP A 73 8.44 6.10 -9.16
N GLU A 74 9.68 5.65 -9.08
CA GLU A 74 10.57 5.58 -10.23
C GLU A 74 9.98 4.73 -11.36
N TYR A 75 9.29 3.63 -11.01
CA TYR A 75 8.73 2.67 -11.97
C TYR A 75 7.20 2.68 -12.03
N SER A 76 6.55 2.95 -10.90
CA SER A 76 5.09 2.91 -10.79
C SER A 76 4.60 3.87 -9.73
N GLU A 77 3.32 4.20 -9.77
CA GLU A 77 2.65 4.89 -8.67
C GLU A 77 2.66 4.01 -7.41
N THR A 78 2.68 4.63 -6.24
CA THR A 78 2.37 3.96 -4.99
C THR A 78 0.95 4.26 -4.57
N ALA A 79 0.19 3.22 -4.24
CA ALA A 79 -1.23 3.33 -3.93
C ALA A 79 -1.53 2.95 -2.48
N GLY A 80 -2.46 3.68 -1.90
CA GLY A 80 -3.25 3.26 -0.75
C GLY A 80 -4.66 2.86 -1.16
N PHE A 81 -5.38 2.20 -0.26
CA PHE A 81 -6.70 1.67 -0.54
C PHE A 81 -7.67 1.91 0.62
N LYS A 82 -8.91 2.29 0.30
CA LYS A 82 -10.04 2.13 1.21
C LYS A 82 -10.85 0.93 0.79
N ILE A 83 -11.06 0.00 1.70
CA ILE A 83 -11.83 -1.21 1.46
C ILE A 83 -13.12 -1.09 2.27
N LEU A 84 -14.24 -1.07 1.57
CA LEU A 84 -15.56 -0.94 2.16
C LEU A 84 -16.31 -2.25 1.96
N THR A 85 -16.73 -2.83 3.07
CA THR A 85 -17.62 -3.99 3.09
C THR A 85 -19.00 -3.58 3.59
N SER A 86 -19.95 -4.48 3.60
CA SER A 86 -21.27 -4.24 4.22
C SER A 86 -21.21 -3.92 5.71
N ALA A 87 -20.14 -4.33 6.41
CA ALA A 87 -20.03 -4.23 7.87
C ALA A 87 -18.96 -3.24 8.33
N LYS A 88 -17.85 -3.11 7.61
CA LYS A 88 -16.65 -2.39 8.06
C LYS A 88 -15.94 -1.65 6.93
N LYS A 89 -15.22 -0.60 7.32
CA LYS A 89 -14.35 0.19 6.44
C LYS A 89 -12.90 0.06 6.91
N TYR A 90 -12.01 -0.15 5.96
CA TYR A 90 -10.58 -0.30 6.21
C TYR A 90 -9.81 0.74 5.40
N LEU A 91 -8.77 1.31 6.01
CA LEU A 91 -7.74 2.08 5.34
C LEU A 91 -6.47 1.24 5.29
N PHE A 92 -5.86 1.10 4.12
CA PHE A 92 -4.66 0.29 3.93
C PHE A 92 -3.58 1.14 3.24
N ILE A 93 -2.56 1.54 4.00
CA ILE A 93 -1.41 2.32 3.53
C ILE A 93 -0.15 1.63 4.06
N PRO A 94 0.32 0.57 3.39
CA PRO A 94 1.48 -0.21 3.87
C PRO A 94 2.82 0.49 3.63
N ASP A 95 2.86 1.46 2.71
CA ASP A 95 4.10 2.07 2.26
C ASP A 95 3.83 3.52 1.83
N ILE A 96 4.47 4.48 2.48
CA ILE A 96 4.29 5.91 2.22
C ILE A 96 5.54 6.69 2.67
N ASN A 97 5.75 7.87 2.11
CA ASN A 97 6.66 8.86 2.65
C ASN A 97 6.08 9.51 3.92
N LYS A 98 6.80 10.47 4.52
CA LYS A 98 6.33 11.22 5.69
C LYS A 98 4.89 11.75 5.47
N TRP A 99 4.03 11.62 6.48
CA TRP A 99 2.63 12.07 6.42
C TRP A 99 2.47 13.52 5.96
N GLN A 100 3.45 14.39 6.27
CA GLN A 100 3.45 15.80 5.90
C GLN A 100 3.62 16.04 4.39
N THR A 101 4.08 15.04 3.64
CA THR A 101 4.24 15.13 2.18
C THR A 101 3.00 14.65 1.43
N TRP A 102 2.03 14.07 2.14
CA TRP A 102 0.77 13.64 1.54
C TRP A 102 -0.22 14.80 1.49
N ASP A 103 -0.99 14.90 0.43
CA ASP A 103 -2.00 15.95 0.22
C ASP A 103 -3.29 15.74 1.04
N LYS A 104 -3.43 14.57 1.69
CA LYS A 104 -4.56 14.24 2.57
C LYS A 104 -4.13 14.25 4.04
N ASP A 105 -5.09 14.52 4.92
CA ASP A 105 -4.89 14.50 6.37
C ASP A 105 -5.11 13.08 6.90
N ILE A 106 -4.04 12.42 7.36
CA ILE A 106 -4.08 11.06 7.88
C ILE A 106 -5.02 10.92 9.10
N ILE A 107 -5.12 11.93 9.96
CA ILE A 107 -6.03 11.89 11.12
C ILE A 107 -7.48 11.82 10.64
N ARG A 108 -7.82 12.66 9.65
CA ARG A 108 -9.15 12.65 9.03
C ARG A 108 -9.45 11.32 8.35
N GLU A 109 -8.46 10.76 7.65
CA GLU A 109 -8.60 9.48 6.97
C GLU A 109 -8.85 8.33 7.96
N VAL A 110 -8.09 8.25 9.07
CA VAL A 110 -8.28 7.26 10.14
C VAL A 110 -9.64 7.42 10.82
N LYS A 111 -10.08 8.65 11.08
CA LYS A 111 -11.42 8.90 11.66
C LYS A 111 -12.56 8.37 10.79
N SER A 112 -12.37 8.35 9.46
CA SER A 112 -13.40 7.97 8.47
C SER A 112 -13.62 6.46 8.34
N VAL A 113 -12.78 5.63 8.95
CA VAL A 113 -12.79 4.16 8.84
C VAL A 113 -12.94 3.48 10.19
N ASP A 114 -13.12 2.15 10.19
CA ASP A 114 -13.14 1.33 11.41
C ASP A 114 -11.75 0.80 11.76
N TYR A 115 -10.92 0.51 10.77
CA TYR A 115 -9.56 -0.01 10.92
C TYR A 115 -8.62 0.70 9.96
N ALA A 116 -7.45 1.09 10.43
CA ALA A 116 -6.40 1.71 9.63
C ALA A 116 -5.10 0.90 9.77
N LEU A 117 -4.68 0.26 8.67
CA LEU A 117 -3.45 -0.51 8.57
C LEU A 117 -2.39 0.41 7.96
N LEU A 118 -1.45 0.86 8.76
CA LEU A 118 -0.52 1.93 8.42
C LEU A 118 0.93 1.44 8.40
N ASP A 119 1.74 2.11 7.58
CA ASP A 119 3.17 1.87 7.45
C ASP A 119 3.89 1.92 8.80
N ALA A 120 4.64 0.87 9.09
CA ALA A 120 5.49 0.71 10.26
C ALA A 120 6.87 0.18 9.90
N THR A 121 7.38 0.54 8.73
CA THR A 121 8.68 0.08 8.24
C THR A 121 9.76 0.28 9.29
N PHE A 122 9.79 1.42 9.97
CA PHE A 122 10.73 1.71 11.05
C PHE A 122 10.02 2.18 12.31
N PHE A 123 10.44 1.65 13.47
CA PHE A 123 9.91 2.07 14.76
C PHE A 123 10.45 3.43 15.19
N THR A 124 11.80 3.56 15.20
CA THR A 124 12.53 4.78 15.60
C THR A 124 13.68 5.10 14.64
N ASN A 125 14.27 6.27 14.82
CA ASN A 125 15.44 6.70 14.05
C ASN A 125 16.74 5.96 14.41
N THR A 126 16.76 5.14 15.44
CA THR A 126 17.97 4.43 15.92
C THR A 126 18.16 3.06 15.27
N GLU A 127 17.19 2.57 14.52
CA GLU A 127 17.24 1.24 13.89
C GLU A 127 18.21 1.13 12.72
N LEU A 128 18.61 2.27 12.15
CA LEU A 128 19.49 2.31 10.98
C LEU A 128 20.82 3.00 11.34
N PRO A 129 21.72 2.34 12.09
CA PRO A 129 23.00 2.91 12.42
C PRO A 129 23.79 3.23 11.14
N GLY A 130 24.26 4.48 11.02
CA GLY A 130 25.01 4.94 9.85
C GLY A 130 24.18 5.55 8.71
N ARG A 131 22.85 5.56 8.78
CA ARG A 131 22.00 6.33 7.87
C ARG A 131 21.51 7.62 8.52
N LYS A 132 21.48 8.70 7.74
CA LYS A 132 20.80 9.93 8.17
C LYS A 132 19.29 9.73 8.13
N ILE A 133 18.59 10.15 9.17
CA ILE A 133 17.12 10.04 9.24
C ILE A 133 16.44 10.75 8.06
N SER A 134 17.04 11.82 7.52
CA SER A 134 16.55 12.52 6.33
C SER A 134 16.55 11.67 5.05
N GLU A 135 17.26 10.54 5.05
CA GLU A 135 17.32 9.59 3.94
C GLU A 135 16.25 8.50 4.07
N VAL A 136 15.51 8.49 5.19
CA VAL A 136 14.44 7.54 5.47
C VAL A 136 13.09 8.18 5.13
N PRO A 137 12.49 7.86 3.99
CA PRO A 137 11.27 8.53 3.56
C PRO A 137 10.04 8.15 4.38
N HIS A 138 10.02 6.95 4.98
CA HIS A 138 8.88 6.43 5.74
C HIS A 138 8.59 7.24 7.01
N PRO A 139 7.30 7.35 7.43
CA PRO A 139 7.00 7.81 8.76
C PRO A 139 7.49 6.76 9.78
N LEU A 140 8.07 7.22 10.88
CA LEU A 140 8.38 6.32 11.98
C LEU A 140 7.11 5.98 12.76
N VAL A 141 7.06 4.79 13.36
CA VAL A 141 5.95 4.43 14.26
C VAL A 141 5.81 5.48 15.36
N THR A 142 6.93 5.91 15.97
CA THR A 142 6.94 6.96 17.00
C THR A 142 6.41 8.30 16.49
N GLU A 143 6.70 8.70 15.25
CA GLU A 143 6.14 9.92 14.64
C GLU A 143 4.63 9.80 14.43
N THR A 144 4.18 8.64 13.97
CA THR A 144 2.74 8.37 13.80
C THR A 144 2.03 8.39 15.15
N MET A 145 2.59 7.73 16.18
CA MET A 145 2.02 7.76 17.53
C MET A 145 1.96 9.18 18.10
N ASP A 146 3.01 9.99 17.90
CA ASP A 146 3.03 11.39 18.36
C ASP A 146 1.97 12.24 17.65
N LEU A 147 1.75 12.01 16.37
CA LEU A 147 0.72 12.70 15.60
C LEU A 147 -0.69 12.45 16.16
N PHE A 148 -0.96 11.23 16.64
CA PHE A 148 -2.25 10.83 17.19
C PHE A 148 -2.36 10.96 18.72
N LYS A 149 -1.35 11.48 19.42
CA LYS A 149 -1.32 11.53 20.89
C LYS A 149 -2.48 12.31 21.54
N ASN A 150 -2.99 13.34 20.83
CA ASN A 150 -4.08 14.19 21.32
C ASN A 150 -5.46 13.70 20.84
N GLU A 151 -5.52 12.62 20.06
CA GLU A 151 -6.77 12.03 19.63
C GLU A 151 -7.36 11.13 20.72
N ASP A 152 -8.67 10.92 20.68
CA ASP A 152 -9.36 10.06 21.63
C ASP A 152 -8.93 8.57 21.49
N ASP A 153 -9.17 7.79 22.54
CA ASP A 153 -8.82 6.37 22.59
C ASP A 153 -9.51 5.57 21.49
N LYS A 154 -10.73 5.96 21.13
CA LYS A 154 -11.49 5.30 20.06
C LYS A 154 -10.83 5.51 18.69
N THR A 155 -10.31 6.69 18.44
CA THR A 155 -9.58 6.99 17.20
C THR A 155 -8.24 6.24 17.19
N ARG A 156 -7.48 6.27 18.27
CA ARG A 156 -6.20 5.57 18.39
C ARG A 156 -6.33 4.05 18.27
N ALA A 157 -7.39 3.48 18.82
CA ALA A 157 -7.66 2.03 18.75
C ALA A 157 -7.97 1.51 17.33
N LYS A 158 -8.18 2.38 16.36
CA LYS A 158 -8.36 1.98 14.94
C LYS A 158 -7.06 1.67 14.24
N ILE A 159 -5.90 2.11 14.78
CA ILE A 159 -4.60 2.05 14.11
C ILE A 159 -3.95 0.70 14.37
N TYR A 160 -3.56 0.04 13.29
CA TYR A 160 -2.78 -1.19 13.26
C TYR A 160 -1.52 -0.93 12.42
N PHE A 161 -0.38 -1.16 13.02
CA PHE A 161 0.91 -1.02 12.35
C PHE A 161 1.24 -2.30 11.58
N ILE A 162 1.66 -2.14 10.31
CA ILE A 162 1.97 -3.24 9.40
C ILE A 162 3.26 -2.92 8.62
N HIS A 163 3.72 -3.84 7.79
CA HIS A 163 4.85 -3.62 6.87
C HIS A 163 6.18 -3.38 7.60
N PHE A 164 6.43 -4.17 8.64
CA PHE A 164 7.65 -4.06 9.45
C PHE A 164 8.91 -4.42 8.67
N ASN A 165 9.95 -3.59 8.76
CA ASN A 165 11.28 -3.99 8.35
C ASN A 165 11.88 -4.99 9.36
N HIS A 166 12.81 -5.81 8.92
CA HIS A 166 13.46 -6.82 9.78
C HIS A 166 14.26 -6.24 10.95
N THR A 167 14.56 -4.94 10.94
CA THR A 167 15.20 -4.21 12.04
C THR A 167 14.23 -3.62 13.06
N ASN A 168 12.93 -3.71 12.79
CA ASN A 168 11.91 -3.21 13.70
C ASN A 168 11.87 -4.10 14.96
N PRO A 169 11.93 -3.55 16.20
CA PRO A 169 12.00 -4.32 17.45
C PRO A 169 10.76 -5.14 17.76
#